data_594a85945457842d2338122cd6789f04
#
_entry.id   594a85945457842d2338122cd6789f04
#
_cell.length_a   1.000
_cell.length_b   1.000
_cell.length_c   1.000
_cell.angle_alpha   90.00
_cell.angle_beta   90.00
_cell.angle_gamma   90.00
#
_symmetry.space_group_name_H-M   'P 1'
#
loop_
_entity.id
_entity.type
_entity.pdbx_description
1 polymer ?
#
loop_
_entity_poly.entity_id
_entity_poly.type
_entity_poly.pdbx_seq_one_letter_code
_entity_poly.pdbx_strand_id
1 'polypeptide(L)'
;IFIWITLKTTASESDEKADSLKQNCPGILMFEQTAFLQDMSVELPCRCKPDKITAVIWFYKRHLNSKDVTLIKDSKDKVMVDDSSSKREADLYARFDVVDHDLLIVRSHPDDSGIYICGSKTGEFFYGYELDIQKNSDARVIFSDKEENPIPDFITDEFQAYTSLGKWSPCDRCGVRGEQTKIGLCYVNSKYINPRYQVKDTDVSCGSDAIPERFKPLIANRTAEIFVRSCEVPCEKNRTGILGKVVNAANNVAGYLKNRFGFLPIHKLPTQKHVSPLGGKVTITCPGSKPEDAVAWDKDKERLYRTEFLIGIRKYMNVFIDHGNNLHIKFAQFSDKGLYTCWLNGKRQASFELNVSKKPPVRRKLTDTESIFAIKVIGFCFLACTVLFFLICSIRCCCYCCKCCP
;
A
#
# COMPACT_ATOMS: atom_id res chain seq x y z
N ILE A 1 -25.33 -43.80 -32.25
CA ILE A 1 -24.08 -43.04 -32.41
C ILE A 1 -24.06 -42.01 -31.33
N PHE A 2 -23.41 -42.31 -30.19
CA PHE A 2 -23.17 -41.38 -29.10
C PHE A 2 -21.88 -40.61 -29.34
N ILE A 3 -21.97 -39.30 -29.53
CA ILE A 3 -20.82 -38.41 -29.61
C ILE A 3 -20.47 -37.97 -28.18
N TRP A 4 -19.31 -38.45 -27.68
CA TRP A 4 -18.72 -37.97 -26.45
C TRP A 4 -18.05 -36.61 -26.74
N ILE A 5 -18.61 -35.54 -26.21
CA ILE A 5 -17.97 -34.24 -26.17
C ILE A 5 -17.13 -34.20 -24.89
N THR A 6 -15.81 -34.37 -25.05
CA THR A 6 -14.86 -34.12 -23.98
C THR A 6 -14.76 -32.60 -23.74
N LEU A 7 -15.39 -32.12 -22.67
CA LEU A 7 -15.12 -30.80 -22.12
C LEU A 7 -13.70 -30.82 -21.54
N LYS A 8 -12.75 -30.21 -22.24
CA LYS A 8 -11.50 -29.76 -21.63
C LYS A 8 -11.82 -28.59 -20.69
N THR A 9 -11.88 -28.86 -19.40
CA THR A 9 -11.83 -27.81 -18.37
C THR A 9 -10.46 -27.17 -18.44
N THR A 10 -10.43 -25.92 -18.83
CA THR A 10 -9.26 -25.06 -18.64
C THR A 10 -9.08 -24.87 -17.14
N ALA A 11 -8.10 -25.56 -16.56
CA ALA A 11 -7.64 -25.29 -15.22
C ALA A 11 -7.21 -23.82 -15.15
N SER A 12 -7.66 -23.16 -14.12
CA SER A 12 -7.44 -21.75 -13.87
C SER A 12 -5.95 -21.53 -13.55
N GLU A 13 -5.39 -20.48 -14.09
CA GLU A 13 -4.00 -20.02 -13.87
C GLU A 13 -3.65 -19.81 -12.37
N SER A 14 -4.65 -19.88 -11.48
CA SER A 14 -4.50 -19.84 -10.04
C SER A 14 -3.95 -21.13 -9.43
N ASP A 15 -4.19 -22.30 -10.06
CA ASP A 15 -3.74 -23.59 -9.54
C ASP A 15 -2.27 -23.86 -9.90
N GLU A 16 -1.78 -23.29 -11.01
CA GLU A 16 -0.38 -23.40 -11.39
C GLU A 16 0.56 -22.59 -10.46
N LYS A 17 0.05 -21.50 -9.88
CA LYS A 17 0.78 -20.70 -8.87
C LYS A 17 0.85 -21.41 -7.51
N ALA A 18 -0.14 -22.21 -7.17
CA ALA A 18 -0.18 -22.94 -5.89
C ALA A 18 0.76 -24.17 -5.89
N ASP A 19 0.98 -24.77 -7.06
CA ASP A 19 1.80 -25.99 -7.16
C ASP A 19 3.31 -25.70 -7.32
N SER A 20 3.69 -24.52 -7.81
CA SER A 20 5.10 -24.09 -7.87
C SER A 20 5.67 -23.72 -6.49
N LEU A 21 4.84 -23.61 -5.47
CA LEU A 21 5.20 -23.25 -4.09
C LEU A 21 5.49 -24.43 -3.17
N LYS A 22 5.39 -25.66 -3.63
CA LYS A 22 5.98 -26.82 -2.92
C LYS A 22 7.49 -26.87 -3.13
N GLN A 23 8.16 -25.81 -2.65
CA GLN A 23 9.61 -25.78 -2.55
C GLN A 23 10.03 -26.90 -1.58
N ASN A 24 10.94 -27.77 -2.02
CA ASN A 24 11.56 -28.75 -1.13
C ASN A 24 12.19 -28.01 0.04
N CYS A 25 11.55 -28.07 1.21
CA CYS A 25 12.07 -27.48 2.43
C CYS A 25 13.14 -28.42 3.00
N PRO A 26 14.44 -28.11 2.87
CA PRO A 26 15.48 -28.89 3.50
C PRO A 26 15.41 -28.70 5.02
N GLY A 27 15.86 -29.67 5.80
CA GLY A 27 15.87 -29.60 7.26
C GLY A 27 16.85 -28.57 7.85
N ILE A 28 17.34 -27.63 7.04
CA ILE A 28 18.24 -26.54 7.42
C ILE A 28 17.59 -25.20 7.09
N LEU A 29 17.89 -24.18 7.91
CA LEU A 29 17.43 -22.81 7.68
C LEU A 29 18.00 -22.30 6.33
N MET A 30 17.11 -21.94 5.41
CA MET A 30 17.47 -21.32 4.14
C MET A 30 17.33 -19.81 4.21
N PHE A 31 18.25 -19.11 3.56
CA PHE A 31 18.18 -17.68 3.37
C PHE A 31 17.98 -17.37 1.88
N GLU A 32 17.03 -16.50 1.59
CA GLU A 32 16.79 -15.91 0.28
C GLU A 32 17.24 -14.45 0.29
N GLN A 33 18.02 -14.08 -0.71
CA GLN A 33 18.35 -12.69 -0.93
C GLN A 33 17.27 -12.01 -1.75
N THR A 34 16.84 -10.85 -1.30
CA THR A 34 15.86 -10.04 -2.01
C THR A 34 16.17 -8.56 -1.87
N ALA A 35 15.99 -7.81 -2.95
CA ALA A 35 16.17 -6.37 -2.95
C ALA A 35 14.92 -5.67 -3.46
N PHE A 36 14.66 -4.48 -2.91
CA PHE A 36 13.55 -3.62 -3.31
C PHE A 36 14.01 -2.16 -3.37
N LEU A 37 13.25 -1.36 -4.09
CA LEU A 37 13.45 0.08 -4.09
C LEU A 37 12.77 0.69 -2.86
N GLN A 38 13.38 1.70 -2.28
CA GLN A 38 12.80 2.49 -1.18
C GLN A 38 11.38 2.95 -1.49
N ASP A 39 10.55 3.11 -0.46
CA ASP A 39 9.13 3.48 -0.47
C ASP A 39 8.18 2.44 -1.08
N MET A 40 8.67 1.31 -1.57
CA MET A 40 7.82 0.19 -1.96
C MET A 40 7.30 -0.56 -0.73
N SER A 41 6.17 -1.22 -0.88
CA SER A 41 5.73 -2.22 0.09
C SER A 41 6.39 -3.56 -0.22
N VAL A 42 6.87 -4.23 0.80
CA VAL A 42 7.59 -5.50 0.72
C VAL A 42 6.79 -6.57 1.44
N GLU A 43 6.58 -7.70 0.80
CA GLU A 43 5.95 -8.87 1.40
C GLU A 43 6.97 -10.00 1.45
N LEU A 44 7.26 -10.50 2.65
CA LEU A 44 8.18 -11.61 2.90
C LEU A 44 7.38 -12.83 3.37
N PRO A 45 7.12 -13.80 2.48
CA PRO A 45 6.35 -14.98 2.86
C PRO A 45 7.10 -15.88 3.84
N CYS A 46 6.43 -16.38 4.87
CA CYS A 46 6.99 -17.37 5.78
C CYS A 46 6.95 -18.76 5.15
N ARG A 47 7.95 -19.06 4.32
CA ARG A 47 8.05 -20.35 3.63
C ARG A 47 8.50 -21.46 4.60
N CYS A 48 8.32 -22.72 4.19
CA CYS A 48 8.74 -23.90 4.95
C CYS A 48 8.13 -24.03 6.37
N LYS A 49 7.10 -23.27 6.66
CA LYS A 49 6.35 -23.40 7.91
C LYS A 49 5.57 -24.71 7.93
N PRO A 50 5.69 -25.55 8.99
CA PRO A 50 4.87 -26.74 9.14
C PRO A 50 3.37 -26.39 9.25
N ASP A 51 2.48 -27.17 8.64
CA ASP A 51 1.03 -26.94 8.65
C ASP A 51 0.43 -26.91 10.05
N LYS A 52 1.04 -27.57 11.01
CA LYS A 52 0.62 -27.62 12.41
C LYS A 52 0.86 -26.30 13.16
N ILE A 53 1.70 -25.41 12.63
CA ILE A 53 2.04 -24.13 13.26
C ILE A 53 0.99 -23.09 12.87
N THR A 54 0.26 -22.60 13.85
CA THR A 54 -0.80 -21.60 13.66
C THR A 54 -0.36 -20.17 13.96
N ALA A 55 0.80 -19.99 14.61
CA ALA A 55 1.34 -18.67 14.93
C ALA A 55 2.84 -18.62 14.61
N VAL A 56 3.24 -17.55 13.93
CA VAL A 56 4.61 -17.30 13.49
C VAL A 56 5.13 -16.02 14.14
N ILE A 57 6.38 -16.03 14.53
CA ILE A 57 7.12 -14.85 14.98
C ILE A 57 8.18 -14.50 13.95
N TRP A 58 8.35 -13.20 13.71
CA TRP A 58 9.42 -12.70 12.88
C TRP A 58 10.53 -12.10 13.74
N PHE A 59 11.76 -12.49 13.41
CA PHE A 59 13.00 -12.02 14.02
C PHE A 59 13.72 -11.11 13.05
N TYR A 60 14.24 -10.00 13.53
CA TYR A 60 15.06 -9.07 12.76
C TYR A 60 16.46 -8.96 13.33
N LYS A 61 17.44 -8.92 12.45
CA LYS A 61 18.83 -8.55 12.75
C LYS A 61 19.33 -7.57 11.71
N ARG A 62 20.07 -6.55 12.14
CA ARG A 62 20.70 -5.63 11.19
C ARG A 62 21.76 -6.34 10.35
N HIS A 63 22.59 -7.15 10.99
CA HIS A 63 23.67 -7.93 10.38
C HIS A 63 23.64 -9.36 10.94
N LEU A 64 24.09 -10.33 10.14
CA LEU A 64 24.05 -11.74 10.55
C LEU A 64 24.79 -11.99 11.88
N ASN A 65 25.91 -11.29 12.10
CA ASN A 65 26.74 -11.43 13.28
C ASN A 65 26.33 -10.51 14.44
N SER A 66 25.30 -9.68 14.30
CA SER A 66 24.84 -8.84 15.39
C SER A 66 24.30 -9.70 16.54
N LYS A 67 24.61 -9.30 17.78
CA LYS A 67 24.08 -9.96 18.97
C LYS A 67 22.63 -9.54 19.24
N ASP A 68 22.25 -8.38 18.74
CA ASP A 68 20.94 -7.78 18.95
C ASP A 68 19.92 -8.39 17.98
N VAL A 69 18.95 -9.07 18.55
CA VAL A 69 17.82 -9.67 17.82
C VAL A 69 16.56 -8.92 18.23
N THR A 70 15.88 -8.33 17.27
CA THR A 70 14.60 -7.66 17.50
C THR A 70 13.45 -8.58 17.08
N LEU A 71 12.47 -8.75 17.95
CA LEU A 71 11.23 -9.47 17.63
C LEU A 71 10.24 -8.53 16.96
N ILE A 72 9.71 -8.91 15.78
CA ILE A 72 8.81 -8.05 14.97
C ILE A 72 7.42 -8.55 15.16
N LYS A 73 6.73 -8.94 15.88
CA LYS A 73 5.31 -9.30 16.04
C LYS A 73 4.96 -10.78 16.01
N ASP A 74 4.16 -11.11 16.99
CA ASP A 74 3.26 -12.26 17.02
C ASP A 74 1.87 -11.84 16.51
N SER A 75 1.17 -12.72 15.81
CA SER A 75 -0.14 -12.50 15.18
C SER A 75 -1.27 -12.05 16.14
N LYS A 76 -1.03 -11.91 17.43
CA LYS A 76 -2.03 -11.50 18.41
C LYS A 76 -1.60 -10.45 19.43
N ASP A 77 -0.31 -10.25 19.70
CA ASP A 77 0.11 -9.34 20.76
C ASP A 77 1.55 -8.83 20.61
N LYS A 78 1.72 -7.58 21.03
CA LYS A 78 2.92 -6.86 21.46
C LYS A 78 4.26 -7.27 20.88
N VAL A 79 4.81 -6.32 20.15
CA VAL A 79 6.25 -6.20 19.89
C VAL A 79 6.97 -6.10 21.21
N MET A 80 7.91 -7.00 21.45
CA MET A 80 8.95 -6.79 22.44
C MET A 80 10.16 -6.23 21.69
N VAL A 81 10.36 -4.93 21.77
CA VAL A 81 11.52 -4.24 21.25
C VAL A 81 12.50 -4.02 22.38
N ASP A 82 13.74 -4.29 22.12
CA ASP A 82 14.82 -3.95 23.02
C ASP A 82 15.00 -2.42 23.08
N ASP A 83 15.24 -1.89 24.26
CA ASP A 83 14.94 -0.58 24.82
C ASP A 83 15.80 0.61 24.29
N SER A 84 16.30 0.60 23.06
CA SER A 84 17.27 1.62 22.67
C SER A 84 16.77 2.79 21.80
N SER A 85 15.53 2.82 21.35
CA SER A 85 15.00 4.04 20.71
C SER A 85 13.47 4.09 20.54
N SER A 86 12.78 4.83 21.39
CA SER A 86 11.32 5.06 21.34
C SER A 86 10.76 5.61 20.02
N LYS A 87 11.56 6.31 19.22
CA LYS A 87 11.14 6.81 17.90
C LYS A 87 11.06 5.71 16.84
N ARG A 88 11.95 4.72 16.90
CA ARG A 88 12.00 3.61 15.96
C ARG A 88 10.85 2.63 16.19
N GLU A 89 10.45 2.44 17.44
CA GLU A 89 9.31 1.61 17.81
C GLU A 89 8.01 2.09 17.17
N ALA A 90 7.69 3.37 17.33
CA ALA A 90 6.45 3.94 16.78
C ALA A 90 6.39 3.82 15.24
N ASP A 91 7.52 3.96 14.55
CA ASP A 91 7.62 3.82 13.11
C ASP A 91 7.49 2.34 12.67
N LEU A 92 8.12 1.41 13.37
CA LEU A 92 7.99 -0.02 13.14
C LEU A 92 6.52 -0.47 13.28
N TYR A 93 5.83 -0.06 14.35
CA TYR A 93 4.41 -0.36 14.52
C TYR A 93 3.52 0.18 13.42
N ALA A 94 3.87 1.33 12.84
CA ALA A 94 3.08 1.95 11.80
C ALA A 94 3.27 1.32 10.41
N ARG A 95 4.43 0.70 10.16
CA ARG A 95 4.83 0.22 8.83
C ARG A 95 4.95 -1.30 8.69
N PHE A 96 5.11 -2.02 9.80
CA PHE A 96 5.26 -3.47 9.80
C PHE A 96 3.95 -4.14 10.24
N ASP A 97 3.52 -5.14 9.50
CA ASP A 97 2.37 -5.98 9.86
C ASP A 97 2.62 -7.45 9.51
N VAL A 98 1.92 -8.36 10.17
CA VAL A 98 1.97 -9.79 9.84
C VAL A 98 0.58 -10.22 9.40
N VAL A 99 0.46 -10.57 8.13
CA VAL A 99 -0.79 -10.98 7.49
C VAL A 99 -0.63 -12.41 7.00
N ASP A 100 -1.49 -13.31 7.45
CA ASP A 100 -1.47 -14.74 7.09
C ASP A 100 -0.09 -15.41 7.25
N HIS A 101 0.66 -15.03 8.29
CA HIS A 101 2.04 -15.43 8.64
C HIS A 101 3.15 -14.71 7.87
N ASP A 102 2.84 -13.98 6.82
CA ASP A 102 3.81 -13.25 6.01
C ASP A 102 4.06 -11.86 6.60
N LEU A 103 5.32 -11.41 6.54
CA LEU A 103 5.69 -10.08 7.00
C LEU A 103 5.47 -9.05 5.90
N LEU A 104 4.61 -8.09 6.17
CA LEU A 104 4.36 -6.95 5.30
C LEU A 104 5.08 -5.71 5.85
N ILE A 105 5.93 -5.09 5.04
CA ILE A 105 6.60 -3.82 5.32
C ILE A 105 6.03 -2.77 4.38
N VAL A 106 5.27 -1.81 4.90
CA VAL A 106 4.67 -0.75 4.10
C VAL A 106 5.61 0.44 4.02
N ARG A 107 5.86 0.96 2.82
CA ARG A 107 6.77 2.08 2.57
C ARG A 107 8.16 1.82 3.15
N SER A 108 8.84 0.83 2.58
CA SER A 108 10.17 0.41 3.01
C SER A 108 11.19 1.56 3.00
N HIS A 109 12.09 1.54 3.97
CA HIS A 109 13.15 2.52 4.12
C HIS A 109 14.52 1.82 4.09
N PRO A 110 15.61 2.45 3.64
CA PRO A 110 16.94 1.82 3.65
C PRO A 110 17.38 1.29 5.01
N ASP A 111 16.87 1.87 6.10
CA ASP A 111 17.13 1.39 7.46
C ASP A 111 16.41 0.07 7.80
N ASP A 112 15.45 -0.34 6.96
CA ASP A 112 14.77 -1.64 7.10
C ASP A 112 15.60 -2.77 6.49
N SER A 113 16.69 -2.48 5.79
CA SER A 113 17.62 -3.51 5.29
C SER A 113 18.18 -4.34 6.45
N GLY A 114 18.29 -5.65 6.24
CA GLY A 114 18.80 -6.57 7.24
C GLY A 114 18.29 -7.98 7.05
N ILE A 115 18.42 -8.79 8.07
CA ILE A 115 18.06 -10.20 8.07
C ILE A 115 16.74 -10.39 8.82
N TYR A 116 15.80 -11.01 8.12
CA TYR A 116 14.47 -11.34 8.63
C TYR A 116 14.32 -12.87 8.67
N ILE A 117 13.89 -13.42 9.77
CA ILE A 117 13.72 -14.86 9.94
C ILE A 117 12.33 -15.12 10.50
N CYS A 118 11.52 -15.95 9.85
CA CYS A 118 10.29 -16.42 10.43
C CYS A 118 10.52 -17.72 11.22
N GLY A 119 9.84 -17.86 12.34
CA GLY A 119 9.96 -19.03 13.20
C GLY A 119 8.77 -19.21 14.14
N SER A 120 8.84 -20.23 14.99
CA SER A 120 7.86 -20.51 16.03
C SER A 120 8.20 -19.80 17.35
N LYS A 121 7.22 -19.69 18.23
CA LYS A 121 7.42 -19.22 19.63
C LYS A 121 8.38 -20.11 20.44
N THR A 122 8.56 -21.34 20.02
CA THR A 122 9.46 -22.32 20.65
C THR A 122 10.90 -22.22 20.17
N GLY A 123 11.20 -21.27 19.25
CA GLY A 123 12.56 -21.02 18.75
C GLY A 123 12.95 -21.86 17.52
N GLU A 124 12.00 -22.52 16.87
CA GLU A 124 12.25 -23.19 15.59
C GLU A 124 12.21 -22.17 14.46
N PHE A 125 13.24 -22.11 13.61
CA PHE A 125 13.31 -21.23 12.46
C PHE A 125 12.91 -21.97 11.19
N PHE A 126 12.10 -21.32 10.34
CA PHE A 126 11.55 -21.94 9.14
C PHE A 126 12.23 -21.41 7.87
N TYR A 127 12.33 -20.09 7.74
CA TYR A 127 12.88 -19.45 6.55
C TYR A 127 13.46 -18.07 6.88
N GLY A 128 14.49 -17.65 6.16
CA GLY A 128 15.17 -16.38 6.35
C GLY A 128 15.29 -15.58 5.06
N TYR A 129 15.32 -14.26 5.20
CA TYR A 129 15.56 -13.31 4.11
C TYR A 129 16.69 -12.37 4.48
N GLU A 130 17.59 -12.11 3.54
CA GLU A 130 18.44 -10.94 3.55
C GLU A 130 17.79 -9.89 2.66
N LEU A 131 17.23 -8.86 3.28
CA LEU A 131 16.51 -7.78 2.61
C LEU A 131 17.45 -6.60 2.40
N ASP A 132 17.57 -6.13 1.15
CA ASP A 132 18.27 -4.92 0.77
C ASP A 132 17.28 -3.88 0.21
N ILE A 133 17.15 -2.73 0.88
CA ILE A 133 16.32 -1.63 0.39
C ILE A 133 17.24 -0.56 -0.22
N GLN A 134 17.25 -0.52 -1.54
CA GLN A 134 18.07 0.42 -2.31
C GLN A 134 17.41 1.80 -2.34
N LYS A 135 18.23 2.85 -2.18
CA LYS A 135 17.76 4.23 -2.15
C LYS A 135 17.14 4.64 -3.48
N ASN A 136 16.07 5.41 -3.40
CA ASN A 136 15.40 5.98 -4.56
C ASN A 136 15.85 7.42 -4.87
N SER A 137 16.48 8.11 -3.91
CA SER A 137 16.88 9.53 -4.06
C SER A 137 17.80 9.78 -5.24
N ASP A 138 18.63 8.80 -5.55
CA ASP A 138 19.65 8.86 -6.59
C ASP A 138 19.33 7.92 -7.77
N ALA A 139 18.14 7.29 -7.77
CA ALA A 139 17.73 6.38 -8.81
C ALA A 139 17.67 7.08 -10.18
N ARG A 140 18.31 6.46 -11.17
CA ARG A 140 18.33 6.97 -12.53
C ARG A 140 17.04 6.59 -13.25
N VAL A 141 16.31 7.58 -13.78
CA VAL A 141 15.13 7.33 -14.61
C VAL A 141 15.54 7.24 -16.07
N ILE A 142 15.16 6.16 -16.74
CA ILE A 142 15.52 5.82 -18.12
C ILE A 142 14.25 5.73 -18.94
N PHE A 143 14.11 6.58 -19.97
CA PHE A 143 12.99 6.54 -20.88
C PHE A 143 13.30 5.61 -22.05
N SER A 144 12.72 4.40 -22.04
CA SER A 144 12.91 3.42 -23.10
C SER A 144 12.40 3.93 -24.47
N ASP A 145 11.41 4.83 -24.47
CA ASP A 145 10.88 5.44 -25.70
C ASP A 145 11.86 6.45 -26.32
N LYS A 146 12.90 6.87 -25.58
CA LYS A 146 13.94 7.83 -26.03
C LYS A 146 15.29 7.16 -26.27
N GLU A 147 15.34 5.82 -26.26
CA GLU A 147 16.58 5.05 -26.46
C GLU A 147 17.70 5.42 -25.46
N GLU A 148 17.34 5.83 -24.26
CA GLU A 148 18.31 6.12 -23.21
C GLU A 148 18.97 4.83 -22.72
N ASN A 149 20.31 4.86 -22.56
CA ASN A 149 21.08 3.70 -22.17
C ASN A 149 21.09 3.48 -20.64
N PRO A 150 21.00 2.24 -20.18
CA PRO A 150 21.19 1.89 -18.76
C PRO A 150 22.64 2.15 -18.30
N ILE A 151 22.85 2.11 -16.99
CA ILE A 151 24.18 2.16 -16.40
C ILE A 151 24.94 0.90 -16.88
N PRO A 152 26.11 1.05 -17.51
CA PRO A 152 26.88 -0.10 -18.00
C PRO A 152 27.32 -1.00 -16.84
N ASP A 153 27.44 -2.28 -17.12
CA ASP A 153 27.98 -3.23 -16.15
C ASP A 153 29.41 -2.88 -15.80
N PHE A 154 29.74 -3.01 -14.52
CA PHE A 154 31.11 -2.83 -14.02
C PHE A 154 31.74 -4.21 -13.84
N ILE A 155 32.66 -4.55 -14.72
CA ILE A 155 33.28 -5.89 -14.79
C ILE A 155 34.73 -5.78 -14.39
N THR A 156 35.16 -6.63 -13.46
CA THR A 156 36.54 -6.82 -13.02
C THR A 156 36.87 -8.32 -13.07
N ASP A 157 38.14 -8.66 -12.86
CA ASP A 157 38.56 -10.07 -12.77
C ASP A 157 38.00 -10.80 -11.55
N GLU A 158 37.54 -10.04 -10.53
CA GLU A 158 37.07 -10.60 -9.27
C GLU A 158 35.53 -10.60 -9.15
N PHE A 159 34.84 -9.62 -9.75
CA PHE A 159 33.40 -9.52 -9.68
C PHE A 159 32.81 -8.73 -10.86
N GLN A 160 31.53 -8.93 -11.07
CA GLN A 160 30.70 -8.14 -11.95
C GLN A 160 29.58 -7.47 -11.13
N ALA A 161 29.44 -6.14 -11.24
CA ALA A 161 28.30 -5.42 -10.73
C ALA A 161 27.40 -4.99 -11.89
N TYR A 162 26.13 -5.33 -11.82
CA TYR A 162 25.16 -5.14 -12.89
C TYR A 162 23.79 -4.74 -12.37
N THR A 163 22.91 -4.33 -13.27
CA THR A 163 21.51 -4.01 -12.93
C THR A 163 20.62 -5.19 -13.25
N SER A 164 20.08 -5.84 -12.23
CA SER A 164 19.06 -6.87 -12.38
C SER A 164 17.71 -6.24 -12.63
N LEU A 165 17.09 -6.54 -13.78
CA LEU A 165 15.86 -5.95 -14.23
C LEU A 165 14.65 -6.82 -13.85
N GLY A 166 13.70 -6.25 -13.15
CA GLY A 166 12.40 -6.85 -12.90
C GLY A 166 11.54 -6.95 -14.16
N LYS A 167 10.30 -7.37 -14.00
CA LYS A 167 9.30 -7.38 -15.09
C LYS A 167 8.71 -5.98 -15.29
N TRP A 168 8.22 -5.72 -16.50
CA TRP A 168 7.40 -4.55 -16.75
C TRP A 168 6.10 -4.62 -15.95
N SER A 169 5.74 -3.53 -15.30
CA SER A 169 4.42 -3.40 -14.69
C SER A 169 3.31 -3.49 -15.75
N PRO A 170 2.08 -3.85 -15.39
CA PRO A 170 0.93 -3.59 -16.25
C PRO A 170 0.85 -2.10 -16.63
N CYS A 171 0.10 -1.77 -17.69
CA CYS A 171 -0.19 -0.38 -18.02
C CYS A 171 -1.07 0.21 -16.89
N ASP A 172 -0.68 1.36 -16.38
CA ASP A 172 -1.32 1.99 -15.23
C ASP A 172 -2.74 2.53 -15.52
N ARG A 173 -3.07 2.75 -16.79
CA ARG A 173 -4.38 3.22 -17.26
C ARG A 173 -4.86 2.44 -18.47
N CYS A 174 -6.18 2.47 -18.73
CA CYS A 174 -6.76 1.93 -19.94
C CYS A 174 -7.53 3.01 -20.71
N GLY A 175 -7.66 2.83 -22.05
CA GLY A 175 -8.41 3.72 -22.94
C GLY A 175 -7.80 5.11 -23.11
N VAL A 176 -6.63 5.32 -22.51
CA VAL A 176 -5.85 6.56 -22.59
C VAL A 176 -4.38 6.21 -22.44
N ARG A 177 -3.50 7.12 -22.85
CA ARG A 177 -2.07 6.95 -22.66
C ARG A 177 -1.75 6.80 -21.17
N GLY A 178 -1.09 5.71 -20.82
CA GLY A 178 -0.57 5.39 -19.52
C GLY A 178 0.94 5.17 -19.56
N GLU A 179 1.49 4.72 -18.44
CA GLU A 179 2.90 4.41 -18.25
C GLU A 179 3.08 2.98 -17.73
N GLN A 180 4.15 2.34 -18.19
CA GLN A 180 4.68 1.11 -17.61
C GLN A 180 6.04 1.38 -17.03
N THR A 181 6.34 0.79 -15.89
CA THR A 181 7.63 0.91 -15.23
C THR A 181 8.27 -0.44 -15.03
N LYS A 182 9.59 -0.47 -15.04
CA LYS A 182 10.41 -1.64 -14.72
C LYS A 182 11.54 -1.16 -13.83
N ILE A 183 11.73 -1.82 -12.69
CA ILE A 183 12.76 -1.46 -11.71
C ILE A 183 13.98 -2.32 -11.97
N GLY A 184 15.14 -1.68 -12.03
CA GLY A 184 16.45 -2.28 -12.06
C GLY A 184 17.16 -2.03 -10.74
N LEU A 185 17.63 -3.10 -10.11
CA LEU A 185 18.31 -3.07 -8.84
C LEU A 185 19.76 -3.52 -9.00
N CYS A 186 20.65 -2.94 -8.19
CA CYS A 186 22.06 -3.28 -8.21
C CYS A 186 22.31 -4.67 -7.63
N TYR A 187 23.03 -5.51 -8.39
CA TYR A 187 23.49 -6.84 -7.98
C TYR A 187 24.98 -7.04 -8.29
N VAL A 188 25.60 -7.91 -7.53
CA VAL A 188 27.00 -8.32 -7.68
C VAL A 188 27.08 -9.83 -7.86
N ASN A 189 27.74 -10.25 -8.90
CA ASN A 189 28.16 -11.64 -9.12
C ASN A 189 29.64 -11.77 -8.82
N SER A 190 30.03 -12.72 -7.97
CA SER A 190 31.42 -13.01 -7.66
C SER A 190 31.60 -14.36 -6.99
N LYS A 191 32.68 -15.05 -7.34
CA LYS A 191 33.14 -16.27 -6.63
C LYS A 191 33.65 -16.02 -5.21
N TYR A 192 33.88 -14.75 -4.82
CA TYR A 192 34.37 -14.36 -3.50
C TYR A 192 33.25 -13.93 -2.54
N ILE A 193 31.99 -14.08 -2.93
CA ILE A 193 30.86 -13.86 -2.04
C ILE A 193 30.94 -14.83 -0.86
N ASN A 194 30.64 -14.31 0.33
CA ASN A 194 30.78 -15.07 1.56
C ASN A 194 29.84 -16.30 1.57
N PRO A 195 30.37 -17.55 1.67
CA PRO A 195 29.59 -18.78 1.57
C PRO A 195 28.63 -19.01 2.74
N ARG A 196 28.56 -18.13 3.74
CA ARG A 196 27.56 -18.21 4.82
C ARG A 196 26.13 -18.19 4.30
N TYR A 197 25.92 -17.51 3.19
CA TYR A 197 24.64 -17.48 2.50
C TYR A 197 24.68 -18.63 1.48
N GLN A 198 24.14 -19.77 1.86
CA GLN A 198 24.00 -20.92 0.94
C GLN A 198 22.90 -20.64 -0.09
N VAL A 199 23.04 -19.56 -0.80
CA VAL A 199 22.18 -19.27 -1.94
C VAL A 199 22.68 -20.11 -3.11
N LYS A 200 21.77 -20.71 -3.87
CA LYS A 200 22.11 -21.42 -5.09
C LYS A 200 22.80 -20.53 -6.13
N ASP A 201 22.56 -19.22 -6.01
CA ASP A 201 23.04 -18.22 -6.95
C ASP A 201 24.22 -17.47 -6.34
N THR A 202 25.24 -17.24 -7.18
CA THR A 202 26.40 -16.43 -6.82
C THR A 202 26.12 -14.92 -6.84
N ASP A 203 24.87 -14.55 -7.10
CA ASP A 203 24.44 -13.18 -7.25
C ASP A 203 23.80 -12.68 -5.95
N VAL A 204 24.27 -11.56 -5.48
CA VAL A 204 23.75 -10.89 -4.26
C VAL A 204 23.50 -9.41 -4.55
N SER A 205 22.54 -8.81 -3.83
CA SER A 205 22.28 -7.37 -3.96
C SER A 205 23.49 -6.54 -3.47
N CYS A 206 23.63 -5.33 -3.99
CA CYS A 206 24.77 -4.46 -3.66
C CYS A 206 24.85 -4.05 -2.18
N GLY A 207 23.73 -4.11 -1.44
CA GLY A 207 23.68 -3.85 -0.01
C GLY A 207 23.93 -5.06 0.89
N SER A 208 24.20 -6.25 0.31
CA SER A 208 24.39 -7.49 1.06
C SER A 208 25.65 -7.49 1.92
N ASP A 209 25.54 -8.05 3.11
CA ASP A 209 26.67 -8.34 3.99
C ASP A 209 27.59 -9.46 3.46
N ALA A 210 27.13 -10.22 2.47
CA ALA A 210 27.91 -11.26 1.82
C ALA A 210 29.02 -10.72 0.92
N ILE A 211 28.94 -9.46 0.51
CA ILE A 211 29.91 -8.80 -0.36
C ILE A 211 31.17 -8.50 0.44
N PRO A 212 32.37 -8.90 -0.04
CA PRO A 212 33.64 -8.53 0.58
C PRO A 212 33.77 -7.00 0.72
N GLU A 213 34.25 -6.53 1.87
CA GLU A 213 34.41 -5.10 2.18
C GLU A 213 35.24 -4.35 1.12
N ARG A 214 36.21 -5.01 0.49
CA ARG A 214 37.04 -4.44 -0.59
C ARG A 214 36.26 -4.07 -1.86
N PHE A 215 35.09 -4.69 -2.10
CA PHE A 215 34.26 -4.40 -3.29
C PHE A 215 33.28 -3.27 -3.02
N LYS A 216 32.85 -3.08 -1.78
CA LYS A 216 31.84 -2.07 -1.41
C LYS A 216 32.17 -0.64 -1.90
N PRO A 217 33.39 -0.11 -1.76
CA PRO A 217 33.71 1.22 -2.30
C PRO A 217 33.57 1.34 -3.81
N LEU A 218 33.85 0.25 -4.56
CA LEU A 218 33.82 0.23 -6.02
C LEU A 218 32.38 0.25 -6.57
N ILE A 219 31.42 -0.28 -5.82
CA ILE A 219 30.01 -0.34 -6.21
C ILE A 219 29.15 0.73 -5.54
N ALA A 220 29.71 1.51 -4.60
CA ALA A 220 28.96 2.48 -3.78
C ALA A 220 28.21 3.54 -4.60
N ASN A 221 28.69 3.87 -5.80
CA ASN A 221 28.09 4.86 -6.68
C ASN A 221 27.06 4.26 -7.67
N ARG A 222 26.86 2.93 -7.63
CA ARG A 222 25.88 2.29 -8.50
C ARG A 222 24.50 2.40 -7.89
N THR A 223 23.62 3.11 -8.55
CA THR A 223 22.26 3.40 -8.08
C THR A 223 21.23 2.48 -8.74
N ALA A 224 20.04 2.39 -8.16
CA ALA A 224 18.91 1.75 -8.80
C ALA A 224 18.50 2.50 -10.07
N GLU A 225 17.86 1.80 -11.01
CA GLU A 225 17.38 2.35 -12.27
C GLU A 225 15.87 2.12 -12.41
N ILE A 226 15.16 3.12 -12.91
CA ILE A 226 13.72 3.05 -13.16
C ILE A 226 13.48 3.24 -14.65
N PHE A 227 13.16 2.17 -15.34
CA PHE A 227 12.81 2.21 -16.75
C PHE A 227 11.34 2.56 -16.90
N VAL A 228 11.06 3.47 -17.81
CA VAL A 228 9.71 3.96 -18.10
C VAL A 228 9.45 3.89 -19.58
N ARG A 229 8.27 3.45 -19.97
CA ARG A 229 7.77 3.55 -21.35
C ARG A 229 6.29 3.91 -21.36
N SER A 230 5.84 4.54 -22.42
CA SER A 230 4.43 4.77 -22.63
C SER A 230 3.71 3.48 -23.03
N CYS A 231 2.44 3.39 -22.67
CA CYS A 231 1.57 2.29 -23.06
C CYS A 231 0.15 2.79 -23.36
N GLU A 232 -0.54 2.07 -24.20
CA GLU A 232 -1.95 2.30 -24.47
C GLU A 232 -2.66 0.95 -24.61
N VAL A 233 -3.55 0.66 -23.68
CA VAL A 233 -4.31 -0.59 -23.66
C VAL A 233 -5.80 -0.31 -23.66
N PRO A 234 -6.61 -1.06 -24.41
CA PRO A 234 -8.05 -0.91 -24.38
C PRO A 234 -8.58 -1.29 -22.98
N CYS A 235 -9.59 -0.55 -22.50
CA CYS A 235 -10.28 -0.98 -21.29
C CYS A 235 -11.00 -2.29 -21.55
N GLU A 236 -10.82 -3.25 -20.65
CA GLU A 236 -11.58 -4.50 -20.69
C GLU A 236 -13.07 -4.15 -20.70
N LYS A 237 -13.74 -4.42 -21.80
CA LYS A 237 -15.20 -4.50 -21.82
C LYS A 237 -15.52 -5.65 -20.87
N ASN A 238 -16.24 -5.36 -19.78
CA ASN A 238 -16.73 -6.41 -18.90
C ASN A 238 -17.15 -7.59 -19.76
N ARG A 239 -16.42 -8.70 -19.71
CA ARG A 239 -16.85 -9.96 -20.32
C ARG A 239 -18.05 -10.44 -19.50
N THR A 240 -19.15 -9.76 -19.73
CA THR A 240 -20.42 -10.19 -19.21
C THR A 240 -20.77 -11.44 -20.01
N GLY A 241 -20.70 -12.61 -19.36
CA GLY A 241 -21.30 -13.84 -19.86
C GLY A 241 -22.77 -13.60 -20.21
N ILE A 242 -23.49 -14.64 -20.65
CA ILE A 242 -24.91 -14.55 -21.04
C ILE A 242 -25.72 -13.77 -20.00
N LEU A 243 -25.43 -13.92 -18.71
CA LEU A 243 -26.02 -13.17 -17.61
C LEU A 243 -25.76 -11.65 -17.72
N GLY A 244 -24.58 -11.24 -18.14
CA GLY A 244 -24.25 -9.83 -18.28
C GLY A 244 -24.84 -9.19 -19.54
N LYS A 245 -25.14 -9.98 -20.59
CA LYS A 245 -25.93 -9.48 -21.74
C LYS A 245 -27.38 -9.18 -21.31
N VAL A 246 -27.95 -10.01 -20.43
CA VAL A 246 -29.27 -9.77 -19.84
C VAL A 246 -29.24 -8.55 -18.92
N VAL A 247 -28.21 -8.40 -18.07
CA VAL A 247 -28.04 -7.23 -17.21
C VAL A 247 -27.80 -5.96 -18.04
N ASN A 248 -27.04 -6.00 -19.14
CA ASN A 248 -26.85 -4.86 -20.01
C ASN A 248 -28.13 -4.51 -20.79
N ALA A 249 -28.93 -5.49 -21.22
CA ALA A 249 -30.24 -5.24 -21.81
C ALA A 249 -31.20 -4.62 -20.77
N ALA A 250 -31.21 -5.14 -19.53
CA ALA A 250 -31.95 -4.57 -18.42
C ALA A 250 -31.45 -3.14 -18.06
N ASN A 251 -30.12 -2.89 -18.10
CA ASN A 251 -29.55 -1.56 -17.89
C ASN A 251 -29.88 -0.57 -19.01
N ASN A 252 -30.01 -1.04 -20.26
CA ASN A 252 -30.44 -0.20 -21.38
C ASN A 252 -31.93 0.17 -21.27
N VAL A 253 -32.78 -0.78 -20.85
CA VAL A 253 -34.20 -0.52 -20.55
C VAL A 253 -34.31 0.37 -19.31
N ALA A 254 -33.50 0.12 -18.30
CA ALA A 254 -33.40 0.95 -17.10
C ALA A 254 -32.85 2.35 -17.40
N GLY A 255 -31.92 2.48 -18.37
CA GLY A 255 -31.43 3.78 -18.87
C GLY A 255 -32.55 4.57 -19.59
N TYR A 256 -33.39 3.90 -20.34
CA TYR A 256 -34.56 4.50 -20.98
C TYR A 256 -35.60 4.96 -19.94
N LEU A 257 -35.85 4.14 -18.91
CA LEU A 257 -36.71 4.48 -17.79
C LEU A 257 -36.14 5.57 -16.89
N LYS A 258 -34.78 5.64 -16.72
CA LYS A 258 -34.09 6.70 -15.97
C LYS A 258 -34.26 8.09 -16.59
N ASN A 259 -34.22 8.19 -17.92
CA ASN A 259 -34.51 9.46 -18.63
C ASN A 259 -35.96 9.93 -18.38
N ARG A 260 -36.85 9.03 -17.98
CA ARG A 260 -38.25 9.35 -17.76
C ARG A 260 -38.67 9.43 -16.28
N PHE A 261 -37.93 8.76 -15.36
CA PHE A 261 -38.32 8.63 -13.94
C PHE A 261 -37.21 8.90 -12.90
N GLY A 262 -36.01 9.25 -13.30
CA GLY A 262 -35.01 9.82 -12.39
C GLY A 262 -34.32 8.92 -11.35
N PHE A 263 -34.60 7.61 -11.30
CA PHE A 263 -34.09 6.73 -10.25
C PHE A 263 -33.39 5.50 -10.77
N LEU A 264 -32.02 5.50 -10.78
CA LEU A 264 -31.21 4.27 -10.72
C LEU A 264 -29.80 4.58 -10.17
N PRO A 265 -29.24 3.76 -9.29
CA PRO A 265 -27.91 4.02 -8.73
C PRO A 265 -26.85 3.79 -9.81
N ILE A 266 -26.18 4.85 -10.20
CA ILE A 266 -24.90 4.76 -10.89
C ILE A 266 -23.97 4.02 -9.92
N HIS A 267 -23.25 3.01 -10.38
CA HIS A 267 -22.16 2.40 -9.63
C HIS A 267 -21.14 3.51 -9.32
N LYS A 268 -21.34 4.17 -8.19
CA LYS A 268 -20.42 5.19 -7.70
C LYS A 268 -19.20 4.44 -7.17
N LEU A 269 -18.02 4.81 -7.68
CA LEU A 269 -16.76 4.41 -7.05
C LEU A 269 -16.83 4.70 -5.55
N PRO A 270 -16.30 3.83 -4.70
CA PRO A 270 -16.20 4.11 -3.27
C PRO A 270 -15.44 5.42 -3.08
N THR A 271 -16.14 6.44 -2.60
CA THR A 271 -15.56 7.76 -2.39
C THR A 271 -15.33 7.97 -0.89
N GLN A 272 -14.07 8.16 -0.51
CA GLN A 272 -13.68 8.48 0.86
C GLN A 272 -13.49 10.00 0.99
N LYS A 273 -14.03 10.59 2.07
CA LYS A 273 -13.83 12.01 2.37
C LYS A 273 -12.60 12.18 3.25
N HIS A 274 -11.69 13.04 2.81
CA HIS A 274 -10.49 13.39 3.55
C HIS A 274 -10.50 14.89 3.85
N VAL A 275 -10.38 15.25 5.12
CA VAL A 275 -10.33 16.66 5.55
C VAL A 275 -8.96 16.93 6.14
N SER A 276 -8.25 17.90 5.57
CA SER A 276 -6.95 18.34 6.05
C SER A 276 -7.01 19.80 6.50
N PRO A 277 -6.28 20.17 7.55
CA PRO A 277 -6.09 21.59 7.86
C PRO A 277 -5.21 22.24 6.78
N LEU A 278 -5.37 23.55 6.60
CA LEU A 278 -4.48 24.34 5.74
C LEU A 278 -3.03 24.16 6.20
N GLY A 279 -2.11 23.88 5.27
CA GLY A 279 -0.71 23.58 5.57
C GLY A 279 -0.45 22.14 6.08
N GLY A 280 -1.51 21.34 6.27
CA GLY A 280 -1.37 19.95 6.72
C GLY A 280 -0.75 19.03 5.67
N LYS A 281 -0.08 17.98 6.11
CA LYS A 281 0.45 16.91 5.23
C LYS A 281 -0.65 15.86 4.99
N VAL A 282 -0.84 15.48 3.73
CA VAL A 282 -1.80 14.43 3.33
C VAL A 282 -1.06 13.34 2.59
N THR A 283 -1.34 12.09 2.92
CA THR A 283 -0.87 10.92 2.18
C THR A 283 -2.08 10.03 1.89
N ILE A 284 -2.27 9.67 0.64
CA ILE A 284 -3.37 8.82 0.18
C ILE A 284 -2.78 7.61 -0.52
N THR A 285 -3.18 6.42 -0.08
CA THR A 285 -2.77 5.13 -0.66
C THR A 285 -3.93 4.54 -1.43
N CYS A 286 -3.67 3.93 -2.59
CA CYS A 286 -4.70 3.25 -3.38
C CYS A 286 -5.09 1.93 -2.70
N PRO A 287 -6.37 1.72 -2.36
CA PRO A 287 -6.80 0.52 -1.64
C PRO A 287 -6.54 -0.76 -2.44
N GLY A 288 -5.99 -1.76 -1.76
CA GLY A 288 -5.72 -3.08 -2.35
C GLY A 288 -4.52 -3.13 -3.30
N SER A 289 -3.73 -2.04 -3.39
CA SER A 289 -2.50 -2.06 -4.18
C SER A 289 -1.43 -2.90 -3.51
N LYS A 290 -0.75 -3.70 -4.32
CA LYS A 290 0.44 -4.48 -3.95
C LYS A 290 1.70 -3.86 -4.56
N PRO A 291 2.90 -4.26 -4.12
CA PRO A 291 4.16 -3.70 -4.62
C PRO A 291 4.35 -3.80 -6.14
N GLU A 292 3.85 -4.88 -6.73
CA GLU A 292 3.94 -5.18 -8.16
C GLU A 292 2.87 -4.50 -9.02
N ASP A 293 1.88 -3.87 -8.40
CA ASP A 293 0.76 -3.28 -9.10
C ASP A 293 1.13 -1.94 -9.77
N ALA A 294 0.53 -1.70 -10.92
CA ALA A 294 0.57 -0.39 -11.57
C ALA A 294 -0.51 0.53 -10.99
N VAL A 295 -0.10 1.58 -10.30
CA VAL A 295 -1.01 2.56 -9.70
C VAL A 295 -0.84 3.91 -10.37
N ALA A 296 -1.97 4.54 -10.75
CA ALA A 296 -2.00 5.89 -11.28
C ALA A 296 -3.00 6.77 -10.53
N TRP A 297 -2.80 8.06 -10.60
CA TRP A 297 -3.63 9.06 -9.94
C TRP A 297 -4.13 10.11 -10.92
N ASP A 298 -5.40 10.50 -10.76
CA ASP A 298 -5.98 11.64 -11.46
C ASP A 298 -6.53 12.62 -10.41
N LYS A 299 -6.38 13.93 -10.64
CA LYS A 299 -7.05 14.98 -9.87
C LYS A 299 -8.13 15.59 -10.75
N ASP A 300 -9.40 15.37 -10.42
CA ASP A 300 -10.55 15.79 -11.20
C ASP A 300 -10.46 15.30 -12.66
N LYS A 301 -10.03 16.17 -13.58
CA LYS A 301 -9.80 15.86 -15.00
C LYS A 301 -8.32 15.81 -15.38
N GLU A 302 -7.43 16.23 -14.49
CA GLU A 302 -5.99 16.26 -14.70
C GLU A 302 -5.37 14.90 -14.37
N ARG A 303 -4.52 14.40 -15.27
CA ARG A 303 -3.76 13.17 -15.07
C ARG A 303 -2.44 13.49 -14.41
N LEU A 304 -2.16 12.80 -13.30
CA LEU A 304 -0.90 12.94 -12.59
C LEU A 304 0.03 11.80 -13.00
N TYR A 305 1.03 12.11 -13.82
CA TYR A 305 2.02 11.12 -14.26
C TYR A 305 3.17 11.06 -13.27
N ARG A 306 3.44 9.86 -12.76
CA ARG A 306 4.51 9.62 -11.78
C ARG A 306 5.88 10.05 -12.30
N THR A 307 6.16 9.82 -13.57
CA THR A 307 7.41 10.18 -14.23
C THR A 307 7.71 11.67 -14.19
N GLU A 308 6.71 12.54 -14.28
CA GLU A 308 6.89 13.99 -14.19
C GLU A 308 7.47 14.42 -12.82
N PHE A 309 7.20 13.65 -11.77
CA PHE A 309 7.76 13.90 -10.45
C PHE A 309 9.17 13.32 -10.33
N LEU A 310 9.42 12.13 -10.88
CA LEU A 310 10.71 11.45 -10.82
C LEU A 310 11.81 12.21 -11.56
N ILE A 311 11.53 12.74 -12.76
CA ILE A 311 12.48 13.52 -13.57
C ILE A 311 12.65 14.97 -13.11
N GLY A 312 11.96 15.37 -12.05
CA GLY A 312 12.11 16.68 -11.44
C GLY A 312 11.36 17.82 -12.16
N ILE A 313 10.62 17.58 -13.25
CA ILE A 313 9.77 18.59 -13.89
C ILE A 313 8.80 19.18 -12.85
N ARG A 314 8.27 18.35 -11.97
CA ARG A 314 7.38 18.75 -10.87
C ARG A 314 8.03 18.67 -9.48
N LYS A 315 9.36 18.72 -9.39
CA LYS A 315 10.12 18.56 -8.13
C LYS A 315 9.66 19.50 -7.00
N TYR A 316 9.23 20.71 -7.35
CA TYR A 316 8.78 21.72 -6.39
C TYR A 316 7.27 21.76 -6.19
N MET A 317 6.52 20.83 -6.81
CA MET A 317 5.08 20.80 -6.63
C MET A 317 4.71 20.30 -5.24
N ASN A 318 3.63 20.87 -4.75
CA ASN A 318 3.04 20.51 -3.47
C ASN A 318 2.48 19.07 -3.47
N VAL A 319 1.96 18.63 -4.63
CA VAL A 319 1.41 17.30 -4.85
C VAL A 319 2.42 16.45 -5.61
N PHE A 320 2.73 15.25 -5.11
CA PHE A 320 3.64 14.30 -5.79
C PHE A 320 3.26 12.85 -5.50
N ILE A 321 3.74 11.94 -6.34
CA ILE A 321 3.56 10.49 -6.20
C ILE A 321 4.92 9.88 -5.85
N ASP A 322 4.98 9.14 -4.76
CA ASP A 322 6.20 8.45 -4.31
C ASP A 322 6.47 7.15 -5.09
N HIS A 323 7.57 6.50 -4.80
CA HIS A 323 7.95 5.24 -5.44
C HIS A 323 7.03 4.07 -5.05
N GLY A 324 6.37 4.14 -3.89
CA GLY A 324 5.31 3.23 -3.46
C GLY A 324 3.94 3.54 -4.06
N ASN A 325 3.88 4.44 -5.06
CA ASN A 325 2.66 4.89 -5.72
C ASN A 325 1.65 5.62 -4.83
N ASN A 326 2.07 6.09 -3.65
CA ASN A 326 1.22 6.90 -2.78
C ASN A 326 1.19 8.35 -3.25
N LEU A 327 0.01 8.96 -3.18
CA LEU A 327 -0.16 10.38 -3.46
C LEU A 327 0.11 11.20 -2.20
N HIS A 328 1.04 12.13 -2.28
CA HIS A 328 1.40 13.02 -1.19
C HIS A 328 1.09 14.46 -1.51
N ILE A 329 0.60 15.19 -0.51
CA ILE A 329 0.46 16.64 -0.51
C ILE A 329 1.28 17.16 0.67
N LYS A 330 2.35 17.93 0.39
CA LYS A 330 3.29 18.40 1.42
C LYS A 330 2.67 19.41 2.36
N PHE A 331 1.96 20.41 1.78
CA PHE A 331 1.31 21.49 2.49
C PHE A 331 -0.05 21.73 1.85
N ALA A 332 -1.12 21.17 2.42
CA ALA A 332 -2.46 21.27 1.86
C ALA A 332 -2.90 22.72 1.67
N GLN A 333 -3.22 23.11 0.45
CA GLN A 333 -3.72 24.40 0.04
C GLN A 333 -5.17 24.31 -0.42
N PHE A 334 -5.86 25.43 -0.51
CA PHE A 334 -7.24 25.43 -1.05
C PHE A 334 -7.30 25.00 -2.51
N SER A 335 -6.24 25.24 -3.27
CA SER A 335 -6.08 24.76 -4.66
C SER A 335 -5.98 23.24 -4.77
N ASP A 336 -5.61 22.56 -3.68
CA ASP A 336 -5.49 21.09 -3.65
C ASP A 336 -6.83 20.41 -3.39
N LYS A 337 -7.90 21.15 -3.09
CA LYS A 337 -9.26 20.60 -3.03
C LYS A 337 -9.61 19.97 -4.36
N GLY A 338 -10.29 18.83 -4.30
CA GLY A 338 -10.73 18.14 -5.51
C GLY A 338 -10.98 16.66 -5.26
N LEU A 339 -11.36 16.00 -6.33
CA LEU A 339 -11.58 14.56 -6.35
C LEU A 339 -10.34 13.86 -6.91
N TYR A 340 -9.65 13.13 -6.05
CA TYR A 340 -8.50 12.32 -6.43
C TYR A 340 -8.99 10.90 -6.71
N THR A 341 -8.71 10.37 -7.90
CA THR A 341 -9.09 9.02 -8.30
C THR A 341 -7.85 8.17 -8.48
N CYS A 342 -7.79 7.03 -7.79
CA CYS A 342 -6.75 6.06 -8.04
C CYS A 342 -7.19 4.99 -9.05
N TRP A 343 -6.23 4.61 -9.90
CA TRP A 343 -6.31 3.50 -10.81
C TRP A 343 -5.40 2.39 -10.31
N LEU A 344 -5.86 1.16 -10.41
CA LEU A 344 -5.10 -0.04 -10.07
C LEU A 344 -5.13 -0.98 -11.28
N ASN A 345 -3.97 -1.28 -11.85
CA ASN A 345 -3.82 -2.14 -13.04
C ASN A 345 -4.80 -1.75 -14.18
N GLY A 346 -4.88 -0.46 -14.46
CA GLY A 346 -5.73 0.07 -15.51
C GLY A 346 -7.22 0.19 -15.18
N LYS A 347 -7.65 -0.09 -13.94
CA LYS A 347 -9.05 0.03 -13.51
C LYS A 347 -9.18 1.10 -12.43
N ARG A 348 -10.25 1.91 -12.49
CA ARG A 348 -10.56 2.87 -11.42
C ARG A 348 -10.96 2.11 -10.16
N GLN A 349 -10.21 2.28 -9.08
CA GLN A 349 -10.39 1.53 -7.84
C GLN A 349 -11.16 2.31 -6.77
N ALA A 350 -10.76 3.53 -6.50
CA ALA A 350 -11.38 4.37 -5.48
C ALA A 350 -11.24 5.85 -5.82
N SER A 351 -12.05 6.68 -5.17
CA SER A 351 -11.96 8.14 -5.25
C SER A 351 -11.86 8.74 -3.85
N PHE A 352 -11.13 9.84 -3.72
CA PHE A 352 -10.88 10.53 -2.47
C PHE A 352 -11.25 12.01 -2.66
N GLU A 353 -12.27 12.47 -1.95
CA GLU A 353 -12.66 13.87 -1.93
C GLU A 353 -11.82 14.60 -0.87
N LEU A 354 -10.83 15.37 -1.30
CA LEU A 354 -10.01 16.16 -0.42
C LEU A 354 -10.66 17.52 -0.17
N ASN A 355 -10.92 17.82 1.09
CA ASN A 355 -11.36 19.13 1.55
C ASN A 355 -10.30 19.74 2.46
N VAL A 356 -9.98 21.04 2.24
CA VAL A 356 -9.01 21.77 3.05
C VAL A 356 -9.75 22.82 3.89
N SER A 357 -9.54 22.77 5.21
CA SER A 357 -10.19 23.62 6.19
C SER A 357 -9.19 24.60 6.82
N LYS A 358 -9.61 25.84 7.11
CA LYS A 358 -8.79 26.82 7.84
C LYS A 358 -8.53 26.39 9.29
N LYS A 359 -9.44 25.60 9.88
CA LYS A 359 -9.31 25.07 11.24
C LYS A 359 -9.05 23.58 11.19
N PRO A 360 -8.16 23.03 12.03
CA PRO A 360 -8.00 21.58 12.13
C PRO A 360 -9.35 20.97 12.50
N PRO A 361 -9.67 19.75 12.01
CA PRO A 361 -10.85 19.04 12.44
C PRO A 361 -10.71 18.72 13.93
N VAL A 362 -11.37 19.52 14.75
CA VAL A 362 -11.39 19.28 16.20
C VAL A 362 -12.33 18.11 16.44
N ARG A 363 -11.80 16.95 16.78
CA ARG A 363 -12.59 15.87 17.37
C ARG A 363 -12.96 16.32 18.78
N ARG A 364 -14.12 16.96 18.91
CA ARG A 364 -14.65 17.39 20.22
C ARG A 364 -14.96 16.13 21.04
N LYS A 365 -14.32 16.02 22.19
CA LYS A 365 -14.68 15.03 23.20
C LYS A 365 -15.83 15.59 24.03
N LEU A 366 -16.68 14.71 24.58
CA LEU A 366 -17.75 15.12 25.48
C LEU A 366 -17.22 15.84 26.74
N THR A 367 -15.94 15.64 27.06
CA THR A 367 -15.22 16.27 28.19
C THR A 367 -14.67 17.66 27.87
N ASP A 368 -14.74 18.11 26.61
CA ASP A 368 -14.26 19.46 26.24
C ASP A 368 -15.16 20.55 26.89
N THR A 369 -14.54 21.62 27.32
CA THR A 369 -15.24 22.76 27.98
C THR A 369 -16.42 23.28 27.17
N GLU A 370 -16.28 23.36 25.83
CA GLU A 370 -17.37 23.79 24.95
C GLU A 370 -18.50 22.75 24.86
N SER A 371 -18.17 21.43 24.87
CA SER A 371 -19.18 20.38 24.86
C SER A 371 -19.95 20.33 26.17
N ILE A 372 -19.27 20.49 27.31
CA ILE A 372 -19.88 20.58 28.63
C ILE A 372 -20.79 21.81 28.70
N PHE A 373 -20.36 22.97 28.17
CA PHE A 373 -21.17 24.16 28.12
C PHE A 373 -22.46 23.96 27.29
N ALA A 374 -22.32 23.37 26.10
CA ALA A 374 -23.46 23.06 25.23
C ALA A 374 -24.46 22.11 25.92
N ILE A 375 -23.99 21.06 26.61
CA ILE A 375 -24.84 20.14 27.37
C ILE A 375 -25.57 20.89 28.51
N LYS A 376 -24.87 21.77 29.23
CA LYS A 376 -25.49 22.58 30.30
C LYS A 376 -26.59 23.50 29.74
N VAL A 377 -26.35 24.16 28.60
CA VAL A 377 -27.34 25.06 27.96
C VAL A 377 -28.58 24.24 27.51
N ILE A 378 -28.35 23.09 26.85
CA ILE A 378 -29.45 22.21 26.42
C ILE A 378 -30.25 21.71 27.63
N GLY A 379 -29.57 21.27 28.70
CA GLY A 379 -30.20 20.85 29.94
C GLY A 379 -31.01 21.94 30.59
N PHE A 380 -30.50 23.17 30.64
CA PHE A 380 -31.22 24.32 31.18
C PHE A 380 -32.47 24.68 30.36
N CYS A 381 -32.34 24.70 29.01
CA CYS A 381 -33.49 24.91 28.12
C CYS A 381 -34.56 23.82 28.30
N PHE A 382 -34.17 22.59 28.41
CA PHE A 382 -35.10 21.47 28.63
C PHE A 382 -35.82 21.64 29.99
N LEU A 383 -35.10 21.99 31.05
CA LEU A 383 -35.68 22.20 32.38
C LEU A 383 -36.64 23.37 32.39
N ALA A 384 -36.29 24.49 31.72
CA ALA A 384 -37.18 25.64 31.57
C ALA A 384 -38.48 25.30 30.81
N CYS A 385 -38.37 24.54 29.73
CA CYS A 385 -39.54 24.07 28.96
C CYS A 385 -40.42 23.13 29.77
N THR A 386 -39.85 22.22 30.55
CA THR A 386 -40.62 21.29 31.40
C THR A 386 -41.33 22.05 32.52
N VAL A 387 -40.68 23.01 33.17
CA VAL A 387 -41.32 23.86 34.21
C VAL A 387 -42.47 24.64 33.59
N LEU A 388 -42.28 25.29 32.44
CA LEU A 388 -43.33 26.00 31.73
C LEU A 388 -44.51 25.09 31.38
N PHE A 389 -44.23 23.89 30.90
CA PHE A 389 -45.25 22.90 30.59
C PHE A 389 -46.08 22.53 31.83
N PHE A 390 -45.43 22.24 32.96
CA PHE A 390 -46.15 21.93 34.21
C PHE A 390 -46.94 23.16 34.74
N LEU A 391 -46.43 24.40 34.63
CA LEU A 391 -47.17 25.60 34.99
C LEU A 391 -48.45 25.74 34.14
N ILE A 392 -48.35 25.56 32.81
CA ILE A 392 -49.49 25.63 31.92
C ILE A 392 -50.50 24.53 32.25
N CYS A 393 -50.06 23.31 32.50
CA CYS A 393 -50.93 22.23 32.93
C CYS A 393 -51.61 22.51 34.26
N SER A 394 -50.87 23.07 35.24
CA SER A 394 -51.42 23.42 36.54
C SER A 394 -52.49 24.52 36.43
N ILE A 395 -52.22 25.58 35.64
CA ILE A 395 -53.15 26.67 35.37
C ILE A 395 -54.42 26.12 34.70
N ARG A 396 -54.26 25.24 33.68
CA ARG A 396 -55.39 24.60 33.01
C ARG A 396 -56.21 23.72 33.96
N CYS A 397 -55.52 22.94 34.80
CA CYS A 397 -56.20 22.10 35.80
C CYS A 397 -57.00 22.94 36.81
N CYS A 398 -56.41 24.04 37.34
CA CYS A 398 -57.10 24.95 38.21
C CYS A 398 -58.29 25.62 37.54
N CYS A 399 -58.16 26.08 36.27
CA CYS A 399 -59.27 26.64 35.51
C CYS A 399 -60.41 25.65 35.25
N TYR A 400 -60.02 24.36 35.07
CA TYR A 400 -61.05 23.29 34.91
C TYR A 400 -61.73 22.96 36.22
N CYS A 401 -60.99 22.88 37.34
CA CYS A 401 -61.55 22.67 38.68
C CYS A 401 -62.42 23.83 39.14
N CYS A 402 -62.06 25.12 38.83
CA CYS A 402 -62.91 26.27 39.18
C CYS A 402 -64.15 26.39 38.31
N LYS A 403 -64.26 25.71 37.17
CA LYS A 403 -65.52 25.61 36.40
C LYS A 403 -66.48 24.54 36.89
N CYS A 404 -66.05 23.69 37.84
CA CYS A 404 -66.87 22.63 38.44
C CYS A 404 -67.43 22.98 39.81
N CYS A 405 -67.22 24.24 40.28
CA CYS A 405 -67.91 24.77 41.45
C CYS A 405 -69.06 25.71 40.98
N PRO A 406 -70.32 25.39 41.28
CA PRO A 406 -71.50 26.18 40.90
C PRO A 406 -71.49 27.56 41.55
#